data_3d936a270772d37a0baac84fede587da
#
_entry.id   3d936a270772d37a0baac84fede587da
#
_cell.length_a   1.000
_cell.length_b   1.000
_cell.length_c   1.000
_cell.angle_alpha   90.00
_cell.angle_beta   90.00
_cell.angle_gamma   90.00
#
_symmetry.space_group_name_H-M   'P 1'
#
loop_
_entity.id
_entity.type
_entity.pdbx_description
1 polymer ?
#
loop_
_entity_poly.entity_id
_entity_poly.type
_entity_poly.pdbx_seq_one_letter_code
_entity_poly.pdbx_strand_id
1 'polypeptide(L)'
;MYRLFLIISLITIPTFSIAADEASVFDEVVVTARKKSEASQSVPIPISALNEEQLEIRNITEIQDIEKIAPNTSIQYSAVNGNVLEVFMRGIGQVNWGSSHDPKIGVYTDGVYASRPQGGLVDLYDLARVEVLRGPQGTIFGKNTTAGLIHIITNTPSQEVESKIRAGVGTDGH
;
A
#
# COMPACT_ATOMS: atom_id res chain seq x y z
N MET A 1 80.15 20.10 -4.74
CA MET A 1 79.42 18.96 -4.13
C MET A 1 78.19 19.50 -3.46
N TYR A 2 77.07 19.53 -4.17
CA TYR A 2 75.76 19.97 -3.63
C TYR A 2 74.90 18.73 -3.43
N ARG A 3 74.58 18.40 -2.19
CA ARG A 3 73.63 17.34 -1.84
C ARG A 3 72.21 17.92 -1.93
N LEU A 4 71.48 17.42 -2.91
CA LEU A 4 70.07 17.74 -3.12
C LEU A 4 69.25 16.87 -2.15
N PHE A 5 68.66 17.48 -1.14
CA PHE A 5 67.68 16.86 -0.24
C PHE A 5 66.30 16.91 -0.90
N LEU A 6 65.81 15.77 -1.32
CA LEU A 6 64.50 15.59 -1.89
C LEU A 6 63.53 15.32 -0.73
N ILE A 7 62.75 16.34 -0.33
CA ILE A 7 61.73 16.20 0.68
C ILE A 7 60.47 15.66 -0.01
N ILE A 8 60.19 14.38 0.18
CA ILE A 8 58.92 13.76 -0.22
C ILE A 8 57.89 14.10 0.82
N SER A 9 57.01 15.07 0.50
CA SER A 9 55.83 15.44 1.30
C SER A 9 54.79 14.32 1.09
N LEU A 10 54.58 13.52 2.12
CA LEU A 10 53.54 12.49 2.17
C LEU A 10 52.17 13.15 2.41
N ILE A 11 51.41 13.38 1.33
CA ILE A 11 50.03 13.92 1.40
C ILE A 11 49.13 12.78 1.90
N THR A 12 48.80 12.83 3.17
CA THR A 12 47.72 11.98 3.76
C THR A 12 46.38 12.53 3.32
N ILE A 13 45.72 11.84 2.38
CA ILE A 13 44.34 12.12 2.00
C ILE A 13 43.46 11.50 3.09
N PRO A 14 42.64 12.29 3.81
CA PRO A 14 41.65 11.73 4.74
C PRO A 14 40.60 10.98 3.91
N THR A 15 40.53 9.69 4.06
CA THR A 15 39.41 8.89 3.56
C THR A 15 38.20 9.23 4.40
N PHE A 16 37.32 10.10 3.88
CA PHE A 16 35.97 10.27 4.40
C PHE A 16 35.23 8.93 4.16
N SER A 17 35.11 8.14 5.21
CA SER A 17 34.19 7.01 5.23
C SER A 17 32.78 7.60 5.31
N ILE A 18 32.08 7.67 4.18
CA ILE A 18 30.65 7.87 4.16
C ILE A 18 30.08 6.57 4.73
N ALA A 19 29.74 6.55 6.01
CA ALA A 19 28.83 5.57 6.55
C ALA A 19 27.52 5.79 5.81
N ALA A 20 27.26 4.97 4.79
CA ALA A 20 25.91 4.82 4.28
C ALA A 20 25.10 4.26 5.46
N ASP A 21 24.28 5.12 6.05
CA ASP A 21 23.20 4.69 6.90
C ASP A 21 22.30 3.84 5.98
N GLU A 22 22.49 2.51 6.04
CA GLU A 22 21.54 1.59 5.46
C GLU A 22 20.25 1.71 6.31
N ALA A 23 19.50 2.77 6.07
CA ALA A 23 18.12 2.86 6.48
C ALA A 23 17.47 1.56 5.97
N SER A 24 17.11 0.70 6.88
CA SER A 24 16.51 -0.58 6.57
C SER A 24 15.25 -0.32 5.74
N VAL A 25 15.32 -0.62 4.44
CA VAL A 25 14.25 -0.46 3.44
C VAL A 25 12.99 -1.28 3.82
N PHE A 26 13.04 -1.94 4.96
CA PHE A 26 11.98 -2.78 5.51
C PHE A 26 11.58 -2.28 6.89
N ASP A 27 11.02 -1.09 6.96
CA ASP A 27 10.23 -0.71 8.12
C ASP A 27 9.08 -1.71 8.25
N GLU A 28 9.00 -2.35 9.42
CA GLU A 28 7.97 -3.35 9.68
C GLU A 28 6.59 -2.71 9.59
N VAL A 29 5.80 -3.12 8.59
CA VAL A 29 4.46 -2.57 8.39
C VAL A 29 3.55 -3.00 9.53
N VAL A 30 3.12 -2.05 10.33
CA VAL A 30 2.11 -2.25 11.38
C VAL A 30 0.74 -2.27 10.72
N VAL A 31 -0.05 -3.31 11.01
CA VAL A 31 -1.38 -3.52 10.45
C VAL A 31 -2.45 -3.52 11.53
N THR A 32 -3.70 -3.30 11.14
CA THR A 32 -4.87 -3.34 12.03
C THR A 32 -5.85 -4.46 11.66
N ALA A 33 -5.33 -5.50 11.01
CA ALA A 33 -6.07 -6.64 10.48
C ALA A 33 -7.00 -7.35 11.48
N ARG A 34 -6.70 -7.28 12.77
CA ARG A 34 -7.54 -7.83 13.84
C ARG A 34 -8.10 -6.76 14.76
N LYS A 35 -8.25 -5.53 14.28
CA LYS A 35 -8.62 -4.33 15.07
C LYS A 35 -7.65 -4.07 16.24
N LYS A 36 -6.40 -4.49 16.07
CA LYS A 36 -5.27 -4.25 16.96
C LYS A 36 -4.07 -3.91 16.11
N SER A 37 -3.23 -2.99 16.57
CA SER A 37 -1.96 -2.69 15.92
C SER A 37 -0.99 -3.84 16.18
N GLU A 38 -0.62 -4.56 15.15
CA GLU A 38 0.29 -5.70 15.19
C GLU A 38 1.25 -5.64 14.00
N ALA A 39 2.45 -6.17 14.16
CA ALA A 39 3.36 -6.35 13.05
C ALA A 39 2.76 -7.29 11.99
N SER A 40 2.82 -6.93 10.72
CA SER A 40 2.17 -7.70 9.64
C SER A 40 2.63 -9.16 9.59
N GLN A 41 3.88 -9.42 9.97
CA GLN A 41 4.45 -10.77 10.02
C GLN A 41 3.98 -11.61 11.20
N SER A 42 3.48 -10.98 12.26
CA SER A 42 2.97 -11.68 13.46
C SER A 42 1.50 -12.07 13.34
N VAL A 43 0.80 -11.55 12.34
CA VAL A 43 -0.64 -11.82 12.14
C VAL A 43 -0.83 -13.20 11.50
N PRO A 44 -1.59 -14.13 12.13
CA PRO A 44 -1.76 -15.50 11.65
C PRO A 44 -2.80 -15.63 10.51
N ILE A 45 -2.88 -14.65 9.64
CA ILE A 45 -3.72 -14.64 8.44
C ILE A 45 -2.92 -14.14 7.25
N PRO A 46 -3.20 -14.62 6.02
CA PRO A 46 -2.53 -14.15 4.82
C PRO A 46 -2.87 -12.68 4.55
N ILE A 47 -1.96 -11.80 4.88
CA ILE A 47 -2.08 -10.37 4.68
C ILE A 47 -1.01 -9.87 3.70
N SER A 48 -1.37 -8.92 2.87
CA SER A 48 -0.44 -8.05 2.13
C SER A 48 -0.73 -6.63 2.57
N ALA A 49 0.27 -5.92 3.05
CA ALA A 49 0.13 -4.54 3.50
C ALA A 49 1.27 -3.70 2.94
N LEU A 50 0.95 -2.47 2.55
CA LEU A 50 1.92 -1.46 2.13
C LEU A 50 1.65 -0.17 2.89
N ASN A 51 2.71 0.46 3.39
CA ASN A 51 2.68 1.81 3.93
C ASN A 51 2.72 2.85 2.81
N GLU A 52 2.60 4.14 3.15
CA GLU A 52 2.59 5.26 2.21
C GLU A 52 3.82 5.25 1.28
N GLU A 53 5.03 5.12 1.85
CA GLU A 53 6.28 5.10 1.10
C GLU A 53 6.32 3.95 0.08
N GLN A 54 5.90 2.76 0.49
CA GLN A 54 5.87 1.58 -0.38
C GLN A 54 4.82 1.72 -1.49
N LEU A 55 3.69 2.37 -1.22
CA LEU A 55 2.67 2.69 -2.23
C LEU A 55 3.25 3.66 -3.29
N GLU A 56 3.98 4.69 -2.84
CA GLU A 56 4.62 5.65 -3.74
C GLU A 56 5.72 5.02 -4.61
N ILE A 57 6.64 4.27 -4.01
CA ILE A 57 7.74 3.58 -4.73
C ILE A 57 7.19 2.64 -5.81
N ARG A 58 6.07 1.98 -5.54
CA ARG A 58 5.42 1.05 -6.48
C ARG A 58 4.45 1.71 -7.44
N ASN A 59 4.28 3.03 -7.35
CA ASN A 59 3.31 3.80 -8.14
C ASN A 59 1.89 3.19 -8.08
N ILE A 60 1.45 2.90 -6.84
CA ILE A 60 0.09 2.44 -6.55
C ILE A 60 -0.78 3.68 -6.34
N THR A 61 -1.55 4.06 -7.33
CA THR A 61 -2.37 5.28 -7.32
C THR A 61 -3.86 4.99 -7.36
N GLU A 62 -4.24 3.84 -7.90
CA GLU A 62 -5.61 3.41 -8.03
C GLU A 62 -5.86 2.10 -7.26
N ILE A 63 -7.11 1.87 -6.88
CA ILE A 63 -7.49 0.65 -6.17
C ILE A 63 -7.18 -0.63 -6.98
N GLN A 64 -7.20 -0.55 -8.30
CA GLN A 64 -6.83 -1.66 -9.19
C GLN A 64 -5.35 -2.05 -9.04
N ASP A 65 -4.47 -1.08 -8.78
CA ASP A 65 -3.05 -1.34 -8.61
C ASP A 65 -2.74 -2.27 -7.42
N ILE A 66 -3.68 -2.38 -6.48
CA ILE A 66 -3.57 -3.28 -5.32
C ILE A 66 -3.41 -4.74 -5.75
N GLU A 67 -3.91 -5.13 -6.94
CA GLU A 67 -3.71 -6.49 -7.45
C GLU A 67 -2.23 -6.85 -7.65
N LYS A 68 -1.38 -5.84 -7.93
CA LYS A 68 0.07 -6.01 -8.11
C LYS A 68 0.78 -6.50 -6.85
N ILE A 69 0.18 -6.26 -5.68
CA ILE A 69 0.77 -6.58 -4.37
C ILE A 69 0.08 -7.73 -3.64
N ALA A 70 -1.12 -8.09 -4.06
CA ALA A 70 -1.91 -9.13 -3.41
C ALA A 70 -2.06 -10.35 -4.34
N PRO A 71 -1.25 -11.41 -4.16
CA PRO A 71 -1.33 -12.61 -4.99
C PRO A 71 -2.73 -13.23 -4.99
N ASN A 72 -3.18 -13.71 -6.15
CA ASN A 72 -4.50 -14.29 -6.36
C ASN A 72 -5.67 -13.32 -6.05
N THR A 73 -5.42 -12.03 -6.23
CA THR A 73 -6.43 -10.98 -6.15
C THR A 73 -6.54 -10.35 -7.53
N SER A 74 -7.75 -10.13 -8.02
CA SER A 74 -8.04 -9.37 -9.24
C SER A 74 -9.04 -8.28 -8.91
N ILE A 75 -8.74 -7.07 -9.35
CA ILE A 75 -9.54 -5.88 -9.09
C ILE A 75 -9.75 -5.16 -10.40
N GLN A 76 -10.98 -5.08 -10.86
CA GLN A 76 -11.30 -4.47 -12.13
C GLN A 76 -12.59 -3.67 -12.07
N TYR A 77 -12.74 -2.73 -12.96
CA TYR A 77 -14.03 -2.10 -13.18
C TYR A 77 -14.92 -2.99 -14.01
N SER A 78 -16.21 -3.02 -13.68
CA SER A 78 -17.19 -3.78 -14.44
C SER A 78 -17.25 -3.31 -15.89
N ALA A 79 -17.13 -4.25 -16.82
CA ALA A 79 -17.25 -3.95 -18.25
C ALA A 79 -18.66 -3.43 -18.65
N VAL A 80 -19.69 -3.73 -17.83
CA VAL A 80 -21.07 -3.31 -18.07
C VAL A 80 -21.35 -1.95 -17.43
N ASN A 81 -20.71 -1.67 -16.29
CA ASN A 81 -20.94 -0.45 -15.50
C ASN A 81 -19.62 0.01 -14.87
N GLY A 82 -18.92 0.91 -15.56
CA GLY A 82 -17.57 1.37 -15.21
C GLY A 82 -17.40 1.99 -13.82
N ASN A 83 -18.50 2.26 -13.10
CA ASN A 83 -18.47 2.78 -11.72
C ASN A 83 -18.66 1.67 -10.66
N VAL A 84 -18.55 0.41 -11.05
CA VAL A 84 -18.66 -0.72 -10.13
C VAL A 84 -17.33 -1.45 -10.06
N LEU A 85 -16.84 -1.64 -8.86
CA LEU A 85 -15.64 -2.42 -8.58
C LEU A 85 -15.98 -3.90 -8.48
N GLU A 86 -15.34 -4.71 -9.30
CA GLU A 86 -15.38 -6.16 -9.24
C GLU A 86 -14.09 -6.68 -8.62
N VAL A 87 -14.20 -7.32 -7.48
CA VAL A 87 -13.05 -7.86 -6.75
C VAL A 87 -13.18 -9.37 -6.65
N PHE A 88 -12.09 -10.06 -6.95
CA PHE A 88 -11.94 -11.51 -6.79
C PHE A 88 -10.71 -11.81 -5.94
N MET A 89 -10.85 -12.69 -4.98
CA MET A 89 -9.75 -13.22 -4.18
C MET A 89 -9.81 -14.74 -4.18
N ARG A 90 -8.70 -15.38 -4.63
CA ARG A 90 -8.61 -16.85 -4.73
C ARG A 90 -9.78 -17.48 -5.53
N GLY A 91 -10.22 -16.80 -6.60
CA GLY A 91 -11.33 -17.22 -7.43
C GLY A 91 -12.74 -16.97 -6.86
N ILE A 92 -12.83 -16.43 -5.64
CA ILE A 92 -14.13 -16.07 -5.03
C ILE A 92 -14.33 -14.57 -5.22
N GLY A 93 -15.42 -14.20 -5.86
CA GLY A 93 -15.79 -12.81 -6.14
C GLY A 93 -17.23 -12.71 -6.61
N GLN A 94 -17.58 -11.58 -7.18
CA GLN A 94 -18.92 -11.35 -7.68
C GLN A 94 -18.91 -10.34 -8.81
N VAL A 95 -19.51 -10.73 -9.94
CA VAL A 95 -19.77 -9.84 -11.10
C VAL A 95 -21.18 -9.26 -11.08
N ASN A 96 -22.09 -9.85 -10.28
CA ASN A 96 -23.45 -9.36 -10.16
C ASN A 96 -23.56 -8.33 -9.05
N TRP A 97 -23.68 -7.08 -9.44
CA TRP A 97 -23.74 -5.92 -8.58
C TRP A 97 -25.19 -5.41 -8.35
N GLY A 98 -26.19 -6.23 -8.68
CA GLY A 98 -27.57 -5.91 -8.40
C GLY A 98 -27.81 -5.66 -6.90
N SER A 99 -28.80 -4.82 -6.58
CA SER A 99 -29.13 -4.43 -5.20
C SER A 99 -29.49 -5.57 -4.27
N SER A 100 -29.83 -6.74 -4.84
CA SER A 100 -30.19 -7.96 -4.12
C SER A 100 -28.99 -8.87 -3.78
N HIS A 101 -27.77 -8.51 -4.20
CA HIS A 101 -26.60 -9.33 -4.01
C HIS A 101 -25.57 -8.62 -3.13
N ASP A 102 -25.14 -9.30 -2.10
CA ASP A 102 -24.08 -8.84 -1.22
C ASP A 102 -22.71 -9.23 -1.79
N PRO A 103 -21.70 -8.33 -1.73
CA PRO A 103 -20.34 -8.65 -2.16
C PRO A 103 -19.72 -9.76 -1.29
N LYS A 104 -18.73 -10.47 -1.85
CA LYS A 104 -17.98 -11.53 -1.14
C LYS A 104 -16.69 -11.01 -0.52
N ILE A 105 -16.23 -9.86 -0.98
CA ILE A 105 -15.04 -9.16 -0.49
C ILE A 105 -15.49 -7.80 0.04
N GLY A 106 -15.11 -7.49 1.27
CA GLY A 106 -15.40 -6.20 1.89
C GLY A 106 -14.36 -5.16 1.48
N VAL A 107 -14.81 -3.94 1.20
CA VAL A 107 -13.94 -2.77 1.09
C VAL A 107 -14.24 -1.86 2.28
N TYR A 108 -13.21 -1.48 2.99
CA TYR A 108 -13.28 -0.64 4.18
C TYR A 108 -12.39 0.56 4.03
N THR A 109 -12.87 1.73 4.44
CA THR A 109 -12.06 2.94 4.57
C THR A 109 -12.16 3.40 6.03
N ASP A 110 -11.04 3.50 6.72
CA ASP A 110 -10.95 3.85 8.15
C ASP A 110 -11.91 3.06 9.05
N GLY A 111 -12.09 1.77 8.72
CA GLY A 111 -12.99 0.88 9.44
C GLY A 111 -14.46 0.98 9.05
N VAL A 112 -14.81 1.90 8.15
CA VAL A 112 -16.17 2.03 7.61
C VAL A 112 -16.35 1.13 6.40
N TYR A 113 -17.34 0.27 6.45
CA TYR A 113 -17.67 -0.66 5.37
C TYR A 113 -18.36 0.04 4.20
N ALA A 114 -17.79 -0.07 3.00
CA ALA A 114 -18.45 0.31 1.76
C ALA A 114 -19.53 -0.74 1.40
N SER A 115 -20.77 -0.44 1.72
CA SER A 115 -21.88 -1.39 1.60
C SER A 115 -22.27 -1.75 0.17
N ARG A 116 -21.78 -1.00 -0.79
CA ARG A 116 -22.03 -1.20 -2.23
C ARG A 116 -20.73 -1.20 -3.02
N PRO A 117 -20.63 -1.98 -4.10
CA PRO A 117 -19.44 -2.00 -4.96
C PRO A 117 -19.05 -0.63 -5.53
N GLN A 118 -20.03 0.25 -5.72
CA GLN A 118 -19.77 1.64 -6.14
C GLN A 118 -19.03 2.46 -5.07
N GLY A 119 -19.28 2.19 -3.80
CA GLY A 119 -18.55 2.81 -2.68
C GLY A 119 -17.13 2.30 -2.50
N GLY A 120 -16.73 1.26 -3.23
CA GLY A 120 -15.36 0.76 -3.25
C GLY A 120 -14.43 1.53 -4.19
N LEU A 121 -14.97 2.48 -4.97
CA LEU A 121 -14.18 3.37 -5.81
C LEU A 121 -13.56 4.46 -4.93
N VAL A 122 -12.35 4.22 -4.49
CA VAL A 122 -11.61 5.14 -3.62
C VAL A 122 -10.31 5.51 -4.31
N ASP A 123 -10.08 6.80 -4.45
CA ASP A 123 -8.78 7.30 -4.89
C ASP A 123 -7.75 7.06 -3.79
N LEU A 124 -6.61 6.50 -4.16
CA LEU A 124 -5.56 6.13 -3.23
C LEU A 124 -4.56 7.28 -3.03
N TYR A 125 -5.03 8.39 -2.49
CA TYR A 125 -4.17 9.50 -2.07
C TYR A 125 -4.35 9.78 -0.57
N ASP A 126 -3.33 10.37 0.04
CA ASP A 126 -3.28 10.67 1.48
C ASP A 126 -3.53 9.44 2.36
N LEU A 127 -2.88 8.33 2.01
CA LEU A 127 -3.02 7.07 2.71
C LEU A 127 -1.86 6.81 3.66
N ALA A 128 -2.18 6.39 4.89
CA ALA A 128 -1.20 5.83 5.80
C ALA A 128 -0.78 4.42 5.34
N ARG A 129 -1.73 3.60 4.88
CA ARG A 129 -1.47 2.25 4.38
C ARG A 129 -2.69 1.61 3.73
N VAL A 130 -2.43 0.54 2.98
CA VAL A 130 -3.46 -0.38 2.46
C VAL A 130 -3.17 -1.79 2.96
N GLU A 131 -4.19 -2.47 3.44
CA GLU A 131 -4.13 -3.85 3.93
C GLU A 131 -5.07 -4.74 3.10
N VAL A 132 -4.58 -5.86 2.57
CA VAL A 132 -5.38 -6.86 1.86
C VAL A 132 -5.35 -8.16 2.63
N LEU A 133 -6.47 -8.51 3.24
CA LEU A 133 -6.64 -9.73 4.02
C LEU A 133 -7.33 -10.78 3.15
N ARG A 134 -6.67 -11.91 2.95
CA ARG A 134 -7.15 -12.98 2.07
C ARG A 134 -7.65 -14.17 2.88
N GLY A 135 -8.90 -14.51 2.67
CA GLY A 135 -9.63 -15.57 3.37
C GLY A 135 -10.73 -15.01 4.27
N PRO A 136 -11.55 -15.87 4.87
CA PRO A 136 -12.73 -15.44 5.64
C PRO A 136 -12.39 -14.56 6.82
N GLN A 137 -13.03 -13.40 6.91
CA GLN A 137 -12.84 -12.42 7.99
C GLN A 137 -14.16 -12.08 8.72
N GLY A 138 -15.19 -12.91 8.56
CA GLY A 138 -16.53 -12.64 9.06
C GLY A 138 -16.64 -12.45 10.57
N THR A 139 -15.77 -13.07 11.35
CA THR A 139 -15.78 -12.97 12.83
C THR A 139 -15.37 -11.59 13.34
N ILE A 140 -14.52 -10.86 12.59
CA ILE A 140 -13.97 -9.56 13.02
C ILE A 140 -14.63 -8.40 12.27
N PHE A 141 -14.83 -8.60 10.96
CA PHE A 141 -15.33 -7.56 10.05
C PHE A 141 -16.80 -7.74 9.68
N GLY A 142 -17.42 -8.85 10.06
CA GLY A 142 -18.84 -9.10 9.81
C GLY A 142 -19.13 -9.69 8.44
N LYS A 143 -20.37 -9.54 7.98
CA LYS A 143 -20.84 -10.09 6.70
C LYS A 143 -20.07 -9.52 5.51
N ASN A 144 -20.15 -10.21 4.38
CA ASN A 144 -19.57 -9.76 3.11
C ASN A 144 -18.03 -9.79 3.06
N THR A 145 -17.40 -10.58 3.93
CA THR A 145 -15.95 -10.80 3.97
C THR A 145 -15.59 -12.28 3.90
N THR A 146 -16.36 -13.03 3.09
CA THR A 146 -16.20 -14.48 2.94
C THR A 146 -14.88 -14.85 2.26
N ALA A 147 -14.48 -14.09 1.25
CA ALA A 147 -13.23 -14.31 0.51
C ALA A 147 -12.06 -13.49 1.04
N GLY A 148 -12.37 -12.39 1.71
CA GLY A 148 -11.38 -11.46 2.25
C GLY A 148 -11.90 -10.04 2.32
N LEU A 149 -10.99 -9.11 2.54
CA LEU A 149 -11.28 -7.68 2.51
C LEU A 149 -10.07 -6.85 2.07
N ILE A 150 -10.36 -5.65 1.61
CA ILE A 150 -9.41 -4.57 1.38
C ILE A 150 -9.70 -3.49 2.42
N HIS A 151 -8.69 -3.11 3.19
CA HIS A 151 -8.79 -2.07 4.21
C HIS A 151 -7.85 -0.92 3.84
N ILE A 152 -8.42 0.23 3.59
CA ILE A 152 -7.75 1.46 3.23
C ILE A 152 -7.74 2.33 4.48
N ILE A 153 -6.57 2.77 4.89
CA ILE A 153 -6.37 3.60 6.08
C ILE A 153 -5.75 4.92 5.64
N THR A 154 -6.45 6.02 5.92
CA THR A 154 -5.99 7.37 5.60
C THR A 154 -5.04 7.90 6.68
N ASN A 155 -4.28 8.94 6.33
CA ASN A 155 -3.44 9.62 7.30
C ASN A 155 -4.30 10.34 8.35
N THR A 156 -3.85 10.31 9.60
CA THR A 156 -4.50 11.05 10.67
C THR A 156 -4.20 12.55 10.49
N PRO A 157 -5.21 13.45 10.59
CA PRO A 157 -4.97 14.88 10.48
C PRO A 157 -3.90 15.36 11.46
N SER A 158 -2.92 16.09 10.93
CA SER A 158 -1.85 16.71 11.71
C SER A 158 -2.35 18.00 12.39
N GLN A 159 -1.70 18.38 13.51
CA GLN A 159 -1.89 19.69 14.14
C GLN A 159 -1.11 20.80 13.43
N GLU A 160 -0.16 20.42 12.58
CA GLU A 160 0.66 21.33 11.78
C GLU A 160 0.11 21.41 10.36
N VAL A 161 0.34 22.57 9.72
CA VAL A 161 -0.06 22.74 8.31
C VAL A 161 0.93 22.01 7.43
N GLU A 162 0.50 20.91 6.87
CA GLU A 162 1.25 20.12 5.89
C GLU A 162 0.68 20.35 4.48
N SER A 163 1.55 20.46 3.50
CA SER A 163 1.16 20.54 2.09
C SER A 163 2.03 19.62 1.25
N LYS A 164 1.41 18.76 0.45
CA LYS A 164 2.11 17.87 -0.48
C LYS A 164 1.70 18.21 -1.90
N ILE A 165 2.69 18.53 -2.73
CA ILE A 165 2.48 18.81 -4.17
C ILE A 165 3.16 17.69 -4.95
N ARG A 166 2.42 17.04 -5.82
CA ARG A 166 2.95 16.01 -6.71
C ARG A 166 2.80 16.49 -8.15
N ALA A 167 3.89 16.46 -8.90
CA ALA A 167 3.91 16.75 -10.33
C ALA A 167 4.60 15.60 -11.06
N GLY A 168 4.00 15.15 -12.15
CA GLY A 168 4.54 14.08 -12.99
C GLY A 168 4.54 14.49 -14.46
N VAL A 169 5.54 14.03 -15.21
CA VAL A 169 5.61 14.19 -16.66
C VAL A 169 5.79 12.80 -17.26
N GLY A 170 4.86 12.40 -18.12
CA GLY A 170 4.89 11.13 -18.81
C GLY A 170 5.31 11.28 -20.28
N THR A 171 5.80 10.21 -20.90
CA THR A 171 6.22 10.17 -22.32
C THR A 171 5.04 10.13 -23.26
N ASP A 172 3.84 9.78 -22.81
CA ASP A 172 2.62 9.61 -23.62
C ASP A 172 1.62 10.75 -23.44
N GLY A 173 2.08 11.93 -23.03
CA GLY A 173 1.27 13.15 -22.93
C GLY A 173 0.38 13.22 -21.67
N HIS A 174 0.70 12.44 -20.65
CA HIS A 174 0.11 12.52 -19.32
C HIS A 174 0.92 13.41 -18.41
#